data_e30ac5db9a0603d7e5176574e32c507f
#
_entry.id   e30ac5db9a0603d7e5176574e32c507f
#
_cell.length_a   1.000
_cell.length_b   1.000
_cell.length_c   1.000
_cell.angle_alpha   90.00
_cell.angle_beta   90.00
_cell.angle_gamma   90.00
#
_symmetry.space_group_name_H-M   'P 1'
#
loop_
_entity.id
_entity.type
_entity.pdbx_description
1 polymer ?
#
loop_
_entity_poly.entity_id
_entity_poly.type
_entity_poly.pdbx_seq_one_letter_code
_entity_poly.pdbx_strand_id
1 'polypeptide(L)'
;MRAAALALLFPLMAHAIDVQGHRGARGLLPENTLPAFARALELGVTTLELDTGVTRDRVVVVHHDRRLNPDTARGPDGRWIDAPGPAIHSLSFEELQRYDVGRLRPGSAYAKRFPHQQPLDGVRIPALKDLFSLAEKDKAIRFNIETKISPEAPHETLPPG
;
A
#
# COMPACT_ATOMS: atom_id res chain seq x y z
N MET A 1 -0.91 -23.57 63.57
CA MET A 1 -0.14 -23.67 62.31
C MET A 1 -0.99 -23.01 61.19
N ARG A 2 -0.57 -21.88 60.66
CA ARG A 2 -1.28 -21.17 59.58
C ARG A 2 -0.59 -21.55 58.29
N ALA A 3 -1.28 -22.23 57.39
CA ALA A 3 -0.81 -22.54 56.05
C ALA A 3 -0.90 -21.25 55.18
N ALA A 4 0.23 -20.75 54.75
CA ALA A 4 0.28 -19.66 53.74
C ALA A 4 0.06 -20.28 52.36
N ALA A 5 -1.03 -19.92 51.70
CA ALA A 5 -1.26 -20.28 50.31
C ALA A 5 -0.43 -19.36 49.39
N LEU A 6 0.57 -19.95 48.73
CA LEU A 6 1.37 -19.27 47.73
C LEU A 6 0.58 -19.25 46.42
N ALA A 7 -0.01 -18.09 46.07
CA ALA A 7 -0.67 -17.90 44.80
C ALA A 7 0.40 -17.71 43.69
N LEU A 8 0.58 -18.71 42.84
CA LEU A 8 1.39 -18.64 41.64
C LEU A 8 0.63 -17.78 40.61
N LEU A 9 1.04 -16.52 40.45
CA LEU A 9 0.64 -15.67 39.35
C LEU A 9 1.39 -16.12 38.08
N PHE A 10 0.73 -16.92 37.25
CA PHE A 10 1.21 -17.14 35.89
C PHE A 10 0.97 -15.86 35.07
N PRO A 11 2.00 -15.28 34.48
CA PRO A 11 1.77 -14.19 33.54
C PRO A 11 0.99 -14.75 32.35
N LEU A 12 -0.26 -14.29 32.17
CA LEU A 12 -0.97 -14.49 30.89
C LEU A 12 -0.16 -13.77 29.82
N MET A 13 0.55 -14.53 28.98
CA MET A 13 1.15 -14.02 27.75
C MET A 13 0.01 -13.70 26.81
N ALA A 14 -0.50 -12.48 26.88
CA ALA A 14 -1.38 -11.94 25.85
C ALA A 14 -0.55 -11.80 24.58
N HIS A 15 -0.76 -12.68 23.62
CA HIS A 15 -0.23 -12.48 22.29
C HIS A 15 -0.97 -11.30 21.68
N ALA A 16 -0.27 -10.19 21.45
CA ALA A 16 -0.84 -9.04 20.76
C ALA A 16 -1.23 -9.47 19.33
N ILE A 17 -2.48 -9.22 18.95
CA ILE A 17 -2.94 -9.45 17.57
C ILE A 17 -2.20 -8.47 16.67
N ASP A 18 -1.64 -8.98 15.57
CA ASP A 18 -1.07 -8.15 14.51
C ASP A 18 -2.20 -7.62 13.63
N VAL A 19 -2.45 -6.31 13.70
CA VAL A 19 -3.44 -5.64 12.86
C VAL A 19 -2.71 -5.01 11.70
N GLN A 20 -2.95 -5.50 10.49
CA GLN A 20 -2.29 -5.02 9.28
C GLN A 20 -3.19 -4.08 8.47
N GLY A 21 -2.66 -2.91 8.14
CA GLY A 21 -3.27 -1.99 7.19
C GLY A 21 -2.96 -2.43 5.76
N HIS A 22 -3.86 -3.21 5.14
CA HIS A 22 -3.68 -3.78 3.79
C HIS A 22 -3.69 -2.68 2.73
N ARG A 23 -2.53 -2.40 2.13
CA ARG A 23 -2.26 -1.26 1.23
C ARG A 23 -2.62 0.08 1.87
N GLY A 24 -2.33 0.20 3.17
CA GLY A 24 -2.83 1.26 4.03
C GLY A 24 -4.28 0.99 4.47
N ALA A 25 -5.10 2.04 4.55
CA ALA A 25 -6.52 1.93 4.88
C ALA A 25 -7.36 1.82 3.59
N ARG A 26 -7.10 0.83 2.72
CA ARG A 26 -7.69 0.68 1.39
C ARG A 26 -9.22 0.74 1.36
N GLY A 27 -9.88 0.25 2.39
CA GLY A 27 -11.35 0.31 2.49
C GLY A 27 -11.91 1.73 2.65
N LEU A 28 -11.08 2.70 3.05
CA LEU A 28 -11.47 4.07 3.38
C LEU A 28 -10.85 5.12 2.45
N LEU A 29 -9.62 4.89 1.99
CA LEU A 29 -8.85 5.82 1.14
C LEU A 29 -8.14 5.06 0.01
N PRO A 30 -7.70 5.75 -1.06
CA PRO A 30 -7.03 5.12 -2.20
C PRO A 30 -5.80 4.31 -1.79
N GLU A 31 -5.76 3.05 -2.19
CA GLU A 31 -4.73 2.08 -1.81
C GLU A 31 -3.31 2.49 -2.19
N ASN A 32 -2.32 2.02 -1.41
CA ASN A 32 -0.90 2.25 -1.68
C ASN A 32 -0.54 3.73 -1.83
N THR A 33 -1.24 4.61 -1.11
CA THR A 33 -0.99 6.05 -1.11
C THR A 33 -0.62 6.56 0.27
N LEU A 34 0.14 7.65 0.36
CA LEU A 34 0.53 8.22 1.65
C LEU A 34 -0.68 8.57 2.53
N PRO A 35 -1.80 9.16 2.01
CA PRO A 35 -3.00 9.37 2.80
C PRO A 35 -3.60 8.09 3.38
N ALA A 36 -3.62 6.98 2.60
CA ALA A 36 -4.14 5.71 3.09
C ALA A 36 -3.27 5.11 4.21
N PHE A 37 -1.95 5.25 4.11
CA PHE A 37 -1.03 4.81 5.17
C PHE A 37 -1.12 5.69 6.41
N ALA A 38 -1.21 7.02 6.26
CA ALA A 38 -1.45 7.93 7.37
C ALA A 38 -2.74 7.56 8.11
N ARG A 39 -3.80 7.26 7.36
CA ARG A 39 -5.07 6.83 7.95
C ARG A 39 -4.97 5.49 8.68
N ALA A 40 -4.20 4.54 8.15
CA ALA A 40 -3.95 3.26 8.82
C ALA A 40 -3.22 3.46 10.17
N LEU A 41 -2.20 4.33 10.21
CA LEU A 41 -1.50 4.69 11.45
C LEU A 41 -2.44 5.34 12.47
N GLU A 42 -3.30 6.27 12.05
CA GLU A 42 -4.33 6.89 12.91
C GLU A 42 -5.30 5.85 13.50
N LEU A 43 -5.60 4.79 12.77
CA LEU A 43 -6.45 3.69 13.24
C LEU A 43 -5.73 2.74 14.19
N GLY A 44 -4.43 2.92 14.41
CA GLY A 44 -3.65 2.14 15.37
C GLY A 44 -3.26 0.75 14.85
N VAL A 45 -3.05 0.58 13.53
CA VAL A 45 -2.49 -0.67 13.00
C VAL A 45 -1.07 -0.88 13.52
N THR A 46 -0.67 -2.13 13.66
CA THR A 46 0.68 -2.52 14.13
C THR A 46 1.63 -2.81 12.98
N THR A 47 1.09 -3.01 11.78
CA THR A 47 1.85 -3.31 10.56
C THR A 47 1.22 -2.57 9.38
N LEU A 48 2.03 -1.90 8.59
CA LEU A 48 1.65 -1.41 7.27
C LEU A 48 2.00 -2.49 6.25
N GLU A 49 0.99 -2.99 5.57
CA GLU A 49 1.17 -3.88 4.43
C GLU A 49 1.13 -3.06 3.15
N LEU A 50 2.03 -3.37 2.22
CA LEU A 50 2.21 -2.63 0.97
C LEU A 50 2.84 -3.50 -0.11
N ASP A 51 2.64 -3.06 -1.36
CA ASP A 51 3.21 -3.69 -2.54
C ASP A 51 4.24 -2.78 -3.19
N THR A 52 5.25 -3.36 -3.84
CA THR A 52 6.31 -2.57 -4.48
C THR A 52 6.50 -2.92 -5.95
N GLY A 53 6.79 -1.87 -6.73
CA GLY A 53 7.29 -1.94 -8.09
C GLY A 53 8.57 -1.12 -8.24
N VAL A 54 9.25 -1.25 -9.39
CA VAL A 54 10.48 -0.49 -9.68
C VAL A 54 10.30 0.22 -11.02
N THR A 55 10.55 1.53 -11.04
CA THR A 55 10.49 2.35 -12.26
C THR A 55 11.69 2.12 -13.18
N ARG A 56 11.63 2.62 -14.42
CA ARG A 56 12.73 2.55 -15.41
C ARG A 56 14.04 3.15 -14.88
N ASP A 57 13.95 4.23 -14.12
CA ASP A 57 15.08 4.92 -13.47
C ASP A 57 15.40 4.38 -12.08
N ARG A 58 14.93 3.13 -11.77
CA ARG A 58 15.25 2.35 -10.57
C ARG A 58 14.78 2.96 -9.24
N VAL A 59 13.72 3.75 -9.26
CA VAL A 59 13.05 4.18 -8.03
C VAL A 59 12.07 3.09 -7.59
N VAL A 60 12.17 2.64 -6.33
CA VAL A 60 11.19 1.73 -5.73
C VAL A 60 9.95 2.54 -5.36
N VAL A 61 8.80 2.15 -5.89
CA VAL A 61 7.51 2.81 -5.68
C VAL A 61 6.52 1.86 -5.02
N VAL A 62 5.49 2.43 -4.36
CA VAL A 62 4.45 1.65 -3.69
C VAL A 62 3.25 1.53 -4.62
N HIS A 63 3.08 0.33 -5.23
CA HIS A 63 2.01 0.03 -6.17
C HIS A 63 1.79 -1.48 -6.29
N HIS A 64 0.54 -1.92 -6.37
CA HIS A 64 0.22 -3.35 -6.37
C HIS A 64 0.48 -4.03 -7.72
N ASP A 65 -0.05 -3.45 -8.80
CA ASP A 65 0.01 -4.10 -10.10
C ASP A 65 1.32 -3.76 -10.82
N ARG A 66 1.84 -4.67 -11.61
CA ARG A 66 3.02 -4.41 -12.47
C ARG A 66 2.75 -3.35 -13.55
N ARG A 67 1.48 -3.10 -13.83
CA ARG A 67 0.97 -2.06 -14.74
C ARG A 67 0.01 -1.14 -14.02
N LEU A 68 -0.11 0.09 -14.47
CA LEU A 68 -1.16 0.98 -13.97
C LEU A 68 -2.53 0.35 -14.25
N ASN A 69 -3.37 0.32 -13.22
CA ASN A 69 -4.67 -0.32 -13.29
C ASN A 69 -5.73 0.68 -13.79
N PRO A 70 -6.46 0.35 -14.88
CA PRO A 70 -7.50 1.23 -15.44
C PRO A 70 -8.65 1.56 -14.46
N ASP A 71 -8.84 0.74 -13.43
CA ASP A 71 -9.87 0.99 -12.41
C ASP A 71 -9.41 1.92 -11.29
N THR A 72 -8.09 2.22 -11.20
CA THR A 72 -7.51 3.02 -10.11
C THR A 72 -6.66 4.18 -10.59
N ALA A 73 -6.39 4.32 -11.89
CA ALA A 73 -5.49 5.34 -12.41
C ALA A 73 -6.12 6.19 -13.51
N ARG A 74 -5.87 7.49 -13.42
CA ARG A 74 -6.16 8.47 -14.47
C ARG A 74 -4.87 9.01 -15.06
N GLY A 75 -4.87 9.26 -16.37
CA GLY A 75 -3.74 9.83 -17.09
C GLY A 75 -3.52 11.32 -16.82
N PRO A 76 -2.48 11.91 -17.42
CA PRO A 76 -2.17 13.33 -17.29
C PRO A 76 -3.27 14.27 -17.78
N ASP A 77 -4.15 13.76 -18.65
CA ASP A 77 -5.33 14.47 -19.16
C ASP A 77 -6.57 14.35 -18.27
N GLY A 78 -6.44 13.69 -17.11
CA GLY A 78 -7.50 13.44 -16.15
C GLY A 78 -8.47 12.34 -16.54
N ARG A 79 -8.31 11.68 -17.70
CA ARG A 79 -9.15 10.56 -18.13
C ARG A 79 -8.66 9.25 -17.55
N TRP A 80 -9.60 8.32 -17.38
CA TRP A 80 -9.25 6.94 -17.05
C TRP A 80 -8.38 6.34 -18.17
N ILE A 81 -7.30 5.68 -17.77
CA ILE A 81 -6.42 5.01 -18.72
C ILE A 81 -7.10 3.78 -19.32
N ASP A 82 -6.66 3.40 -20.52
CA ASP A 82 -7.11 2.18 -21.19
C ASP A 82 -6.34 0.93 -20.72
N ALA A 83 -6.96 -0.23 -20.91
CA ALA A 83 -6.30 -1.51 -20.66
C ALA A 83 -5.58 -2.00 -21.95
N PRO A 84 -4.37 -2.57 -21.81
CA PRO A 84 -3.55 -2.64 -20.61
C PRO A 84 -2.88 -1.29 -20.33
N GLY A 85 -2.88 -0.87 -19.06
CA GLY A 85 -2.15 0.34 -18.67
C GLY A 85 -0.63 0.20 -18.86
N PRO A 86 0.12 1.31 -18.86
CA PRO A 86 1.57 1.27 -18.98
C PRO A 86 2.20 0.50 -17.82
N ALA A 87 3.29 -0.24 -18.10
CA ALA A 87 4.03 -0.96 -17.08
C ALA A 87 4.83 0.02 -16.20
N ILE A 88 4.86 -0.23 -14.89
CA ILE A 88 5.61 0.61 -13.93
C ILE A 88 7.07 0.74 -14.35
N HIS A 89 7.73 -0.38 -14.71
CA HIS A 89 9.14 -0.40 -15.09
C HIS A 89 9.44 0.27 -16.44
N SER A 90 8.43 0.60 -17.24
CA SER A 90 8.59 1.34 -18.50
C SER A 90 8.57 2.85 -18.31
N LEU A 91 8.14 3.34 -17.15
CA LEU A 91 8.04 4.75 -16.81
C LEU A 91 9.18 5.18 -15.88
N SER A 92 9.70 6.40 -16.06
CA SER A 92 10.50 7.03 -15.00
C SER A 92 9.60 7.42 -13.82
N PHE A 93 10.21 7.68 -12.66
CA PHE A 93 9.44 8.15 -11.50
C PHE A 93 8.73 9.47 -11.80
N GLU A 94 9.36 10.39 -12.52
CA GLU A 94 8.75 11.65 -12.95
C GLU A 94 7.53 11.44 -13.87
N GLU A 95 7.66 10.55 -14.86
CA GLU A 95 6.53 10.18 -15.74
C GLU A 95 5.38 9.56 -14.93
N LEU A 96 5.71 8.70 -13.95
CA LEU A 96 4.73 8.06 -13.08
C LEU A 96 3.96 9.09 -12.22
N GLN A 97 4.62 10.18 -11.79
CA GLN A 97 3.99 11.26 -11.04
C GLN A 97 2.93 12.04 -11.82
N ARG A 98 2.78 11.82 -13.12
CA ARG A 98 1.74 12.44 -13.93
C ARG A 98 0.39 11.73 -13.81
N TYR A 99 0.36 10.51 -13.28
CA TYR A 99 -0.86 9.72 -13.11
C TYR A 99 -1.47 9.99 -11.74
N ASP A 100 -2.82 10.08 -11.72
CA ASP A 100 -3.60 10.25 -10.51
C ASP A 100 -4.22 8.92 -10.11
N VAL A 101 -3.92 8.46 -8.89
CA VAL A 101 -4.42 7.20 -8.31
C VAL A 101 -5.36 7.44 -7.13
N GLY A 102 -5.88 8.64 -7.01
CA GLY A 102 -6.66 9.10 -5.87
C GLY A 102 -8.14 8.70 -5.87
N ARG A 103 -8.61 7.88 -6.81
CA ARG A 103 -9.99 7.36 -6.78
C ARG A 103 -10.15 6.07 -7.56
N LEU A 104 -11.20 5.34 -7.24
CA LEU A 104 -11.66 4.20 -7.99
C LEU A 104 -12.56 4.63 -9.15
N ARG A 105 -12.42 3.94 -10.31
CA ARG A 105 -13.27 4.19 -11.48
C ARG A 105 -14.73 3.88 -11.16
N PRO A 106 -15.64 4.86 -11.25
CA PRO A 106 -17.04 4.64 -10.94
C PRO A 106 -17.64 3.51 -11.78
N GLY A 107 -18.41 2.63 -11.12
CA GLY A 107 -19.08 1.51 -11.77
C GLY A 107 -18.20 0.28 -12.02
N SER A 108 -16.88 0.37 -11.83
CA SER A 108 -15.99 -0.79 -11.95
C SER A 108 -16.30 -1.88 -10.91
N ALA A 109 -15.92 -3.12 -11.23
CA ALA A 109 -16.00 -4.21 -10.27
C ALA A 109 -15.12 -3.95 -9.04
N TYR A 110 -14.00 -3.25 -9.24
CA TYR A 110 -13.11 -2.90 -8.16
C TYR A 110 -13.73 -1.85 -7.21
N ALA A 111 -14.37 -0.80 -7.74
CA ALA A 111 -15.07 0.20 -6.92
C ALA A 111 -16.21 -0.41 -6.08
N LYS A 112 -16.92 -1.41 -6.62
CA LYS A 112 -17.99 -2.11 -5.89
C LYS A 112 -17.49 -2.86 -4.65
N ARG A 113 -16.21 -3.24 -4.60
CA ARG A 113 -15.59 -3.91 -3.43
C ARG A 113 -15.30 -2.97 -2.28
N PHE A 114 -15.18 -1.66 -2.57
CA PHE A 114 -14.82 -0.64 -1.59
C PHE A 114 -15.80 0.54 -1.60
N PRO A 115 -17.09 0.30 -1.29
CA PRO A 115 -18.15 1.30 -1.42
C PRO A 115 -17.99 2.49 -0.47
N HIS A 116 -17.15 2.37 0.57
CA HIS A 116 -16.90 3.42 1.55
C HIS A 116 -15.57 4.17 1.31
N GLN A 117 -14.82 3.78 0.28
CA GLN A 117 -13.57 4.47 -0.05
C GLN A 117 -13.86 5.88 -0.54
N GLN A 118 -13.28 6.87 0.14
CA GLN A 118 -13.41 8.26 -0.24
C GLN A 118 -12.33 8.63 -1.27
N PRO A 119 -12.70 9.28 -2.37
CA PRO A 119 -11.74 9.72 -3.37
C PRO A 119 -10.94 10.93 -2.87
N LEU A 120 -9.67 10.97 -3.26
CA LEU A 120 -8.74 12.08 -3.04
C LEU A 120 -8.06 12.42 -4.36
N ASP A 121 -8.63 13.33 -5.16
CA ASP A 121 -8.05 13.70 -6.45
C ASP A 121 -6.66 14.31 -6.30
N GLY A 122 -5.79 14.05 -7.25
CA GLY A 122 -4.43 14.57 -7.26
C GLY A 122 -3.41 13.72 -6.49
N VAL A 123 -3.81 12.59 -5.93
CA VAL A 123 -2.90 11.69 -5.22
C VAL A 123 -2.03 10.92 -6.21
N ARG A 124 -0.75 10.81 -5.88
CA ARG A 124 0.29 10.19 -6.73
C ARG A 124 0.80 8.90 -6.10
N ILE A 125 1.42 8.06 -6.93
CA ILE A 125 2.11 6.86 -6.47
C ILE A 125 3.37 7.30 -5.72
N PRO A 126 3.53 6.98 -4.42
CA PRO A 126 4.68 7.43 -3.65
C PRO A 126 5.90 6.56 -3.92
N ALA A 127 7.09 7.13 -3.73
CA ALA A 127 8.28 6.31 -3.57
C ALA A 127 8.26 5.60 -2.20
N LEU A 128 8.87 4.42 -2.11
CA LEU A 128 8.94 3.67 -0.85
C LEU A 128 9.60 4.48 0.27
N LYS A 129 10.61 5.29 -0.05
CA LYS A 129 11.26 6.18 0.91
C LYS A 129 10.30 7.19 1.56
N ASP A 130 9.29 7.66 0.79
CA ASP A 130 8.33 8.64 1.31
C ASP A 130 7.40 8.00 2.35
N LEU A 131 7.06 6.72 2.15
CA LEU A 131 6.32 5.95 3.15
C LEU A 131 7.14 5.72 4.42
N PHE A 132 8.43 5.39 4.30
CA PHE A 132 9.29 5.24 5.48
C PHE A 132 9.41 6.56 6.25
N SER A 133 9.53 7.69 5.54
CA SER A 133 9.53 9.01 6.17
C SER A 133 8.21 9.34 6.88
N LEU A 134 7.07 8.95 6.30
CA LEU A 134 5.76 9.10 6.95
C LEU A 134 5.68 8.32 8.27
N ALA A 135 6.21 7.09 8.28
CA ALA A 135 6.14 6.19 9.43
C ALA A 135 7.28 6.40 10.45
N GLU A 136 8.25 7.27 10.18
CA GLU A 136 9.45 7.45 11.00
C GLU A 136 9.18 7.80 12.47
N LYS A 137 8.06 8.47 12.73
CA LYS A 137 7.66 8.89 14.09
C LYS A 137 7.18 7.74 14.95
N ASP A 138 6.72 6.65 14.35
CA ASP A 138 6.27 5.45 15.04
C ASP A 138 7.32 4.34 14.93
N LYS A 139 8.23 4.29 15.90
CA LYS A 139 9.32 3.30 15.93
C LYS A 139 8.85 1.85 16.15
N ALA A 140 7.60 1.64 16.53
CA ALA A 140 7.03 0.31 16.77
C ALA A 140 6.33 -0.25 15.54
N ILE A 141 6.03 0.58 14.53
CA ILE A 141 5.35 0.15 13.32
C ILE A 141 6.21 -0.86 12.53
N ARG A 142 5.57 -1.89 12.04
CA ARG A 142 6.20 -2.90 11.18
C ARG A 142 5.74 -2.72 9.74
N PHE A 143 6.51 -3.28 8.82
CA PHE A 143 6.19 -3.29 7.40
C PHE A 143 6.10 -4.74 6.91
N ASN A 144 5.03 -5.05 6.20
CA ASN A 144 4.88 -6.26 5.39
C ASN A 144 4.93 -5.82 3.91
N ILE A 145 6.09 -6.08 3.26
CA ILE A 145 6.37 -5.56 1.92
C ILE A 145 6.33 -6.72 0.93
N GLU A 146 5.39 -6.66 -0.02
CA GLU A 146 5.28 -7.62 -1.10
C GLU A 146 5.97 -7.09 -2.36
N THR A 147 6.84 -7.90 -2.96
CA THR A 147 7.41 -7.64 -4.28
C THR A 147 6.55 -8.29 -5.36
N LYS A 148 6.18 -7.54 -6.40
CA LYS A 148 5.29 -8.04 -7.47
C LYS A 148 6.07 -8.65 -8.64
N ILE A 149 7.02 -9.54 -8.32
CA ILE A 149 7.77 -10.30 -9.33
C ILE A 149 6.99 -11.56 -9.67
N SER A 150 6.80 -11.83 -10.97
CA SER A 150 6.18 -13.06 -11.45
C SER A 150 7.13 -13.80 -12.36
N PRO A 151 7.48 -15.06 -12.05
CA PRO A 151 8.25 -15.92 -12.93
C PRO A 151 7.58 -16.16 -14.29
N GLU A 152 6.24 -16.07 -14.34
CA GLU A 152 5.44 -16.28 -15.56
C GLU A 152 5.45 -15.05 -16.48
N ALA A 153 5.78 -13.87 -15.95
CA ALA A 153 5.84 -12.61 -16.68
C ALA A 153 7.07 -11.78 -16.28
N PRO A 154 8.29 -12.32 -16.46
CA PRO A 154 9.52 -11.65 -16.01
C PRO A 154 9.77 -10.33 -16.74
N HIS A 155 9.21 -10.16 -17.94
CA HIS A 155 9.31 -8.95 -18.76
C HIS A 155 8.42 -7.80 -18.25
N GLU A 156 7.58 -8.03 -17.27
CA GLU A 156 6.72 -6.98 -16.65
C GLU A 156 7.36 -6.33 -15.42
N THR A 157 8.57 -6.72 -15.06
CA THR A 157 9.37 -6.14 -13.98
C THR A 157 10.81 -5.93 -14.44
N LEU A 158 11.57 -5.09 -13.75
CA LEU A 158 13.01 -5.03 -13.97
C LEU A 158 13.63 -6.36 -13.52
N PRO A 159 14.61 -6.90 -14.27
CA PRO A 159 15.37 -8.07 -13.83
C PRO A 159 16.11 -7.76 -12.52
N PRO A 160 16.31 -8.77 -11.66
CA PRO A 160 17.23 -8.64 -10.53
C PRO A 160 18.60 -8.20 -11.06
N GLY A 161 19.20 -7.19 -10.44
CA GLY A 161 20.54 -6.70 -10.82
C GLY A 161 21.63 -7.63 -10.39
#